data_c60e1bfb387d7e725f0e034fde3073fa
#
_entry.id   c60e1bfb387d7e725f0e034fde3073fa
#
_cell.length_a   1.000
_cell.length_b   1.000
_cell.length_c   1.000
_cell.angle_alpha   90.00
_cell.angle_beta   90.00
_cell.angle_gamma   90.00
#
_symmetry.space_group_name_H-M   'P 1'
#
loop_
_entity.id
_entity.type
_entity.pdbx_description
1 polymer ?
#
loop_
_entity_poly.entity_id
_entity_poly.type
_entity_poly.pdbx_seq_one_letter_code
_entity_poly.pdbx_strand_id
1 'polypeptide(L)'
;MVSPPAITISNLTKSFGNQEVLRNLSFEVPRGQTYCIIGGSGQGKSVLLKHVMRLLLPDSGDIRIDGESIVGLSGASLDDIRKKMGMVFQESALFDSMTCLENVAFGLTMHRRDLSAVEIERIAREKIRLVGLNRVETKYPSEISGGMKKRVGIARAIALEPEILLYDEPTTGLDPVLATSIDELILKMKAELHVTNLVITHDMNSAFRIADRILFLYQGKIHFSGTPLEVRETPDPVLGQFVRGETSGPIPVIAEETSP
;
A
#
# COMPACT_ATOMS: atom_id res chain seq x y z
N MET A 1 13.57 -22.82 12.77
CA MET A 1 12.16 -22.39 12.89
C MET A 1 11.88 -21.46 11.71
N VAL A 2 10.79 -21.67 11.00
CA VAL A 2 10.40 -20.78 9.89
C VAL A 2 9.90 -19.48 10.52
N SER A 3 10.44 -18.34 10.08
CA SER A 3 9.98 -17.02 10.56
C SER A 3 8.50 -16.83 10.22
N PRO A 4 7.70 -16.17 11.08
CA PRO A 4 6.30 -15.92 10.79
C PRO A 4 6.16 -15.01 9.56
N PRO A 5 5.01 -15.08 8.84
CA PRO A 5 4.69 -14.12 7.80
C PRO A 5 4.76 -12.67 8.33
N ALA A 6 5.12 -11.73 7.46
CA ALA A 6 5.15 -10.31 7.83
C ALA A 6 3.75 -9.79 8.17
N ILE A 7 2.75 -10.22 7.41
CA ILE A 7 1.34 -9.87 7.65
C ILE A 7 0.52 -11.16 7.62
N THR A 8 -0.33 -11.39 8.62
CA THR A 8 -1.35 -12.45 8.61
C THR A 8 -2.71 -11.82 8.87
N ILE A 9 -3.66 -12.08 7.99
CA ILE A 9 -5.07 -11.71 8.13
C ILE A 9 -5.86 -12.99 8.33
N SER A 10 -6.69 -13.04 9.38
CA SER A 10 -7.48 -14.22 9.74
C SER A 10 -8.93 -13.85 9.97
N ASN A 11 -9.82 -14.35 9.12
CA ASN A 11 -11.29 -14.21 9.21
C ASN A 11 -11.76 -12.76 9.40
N LEU A 12 -11.06 -11.79 8.78
CA LEU A 12 -11.31 -10.37 8.95
C LEU A 12 -12.66 -9.99 8.34
N THR A 13 -13.54 -9.41 9.17
CA THR A 13 -14.86 -8.93 8.75
C THR A 13 -15.01 -7.46 9.16
N LYS A 14 -15.61 -6.67 8.25
CA LYS A 14 -15.94 -5.26 8.51
C LYS A 14 -17.21 -4.84 7.80
N SER A 15 -18.11 -4.22 8.56
CA SER A 15 -19.34 -3.59 8.07
C SER A 15 -19.37 -2.11 8.41
N PHE A 16 -20.06 -1.33 7.60
CA PHE A 16 -20.42 0.06 7.86
C PHE A 16 -21.94 0.17 7.71
N GLY A 17 -22.63 0.34 8.84
CA GLY A 17 -24.08 0.22 8.91
C GLY A 17 -24.53 -1.17 8.44
N ASN A 18 -25.39 -1.23 7.44
CA ASN A 18 -25.91 -2.50 6.89
C ASN A 18 -25.05 -3.06 5.74
N GLN A 19 -23.97 -2.37 5.35
CA GLN A 19 -23.13 -2.81 4.26
C GLN A 19 -21.90 -3.56 4.80
N GLU A 20 -21.82 -4.86 4.54
CA GLU A 20 -20.64 -5.68 4.82
C GLU A 20 -19.61 -5.48 3.71
N VAL A 21 -18.49 -4.82 4.04
CA VAL A 21 -17.44 -4.41 3.09
C VAL A 21 -16.32 -5.44 3.01
N LEU A 22 -15.91 -6.03 4.13
CA LEU A 22 -14.96 -7.14 4.18
C LEU A 22 -15.65 -8.35 4.82
N ARG A 23 -15.53 -9.51 4.16
CA ARG A 23 -16.30 -10.71 4.46
C ARG A 23 -15.38 -11.90 4.69
N ASN A 24 -14.97 -12.11 5.94
CA ASN A 24 -14.18 -13.27 6.34
C ASN A 24 -12.88 -13.41 5.51
N LEU A 25 -12.11 -12.32 5.37
CA LEU A 25 -10.85 -12.33 4.63
C LEU A 25 -9.78 -13.07 5.40
N SER A 26 -9.05 -13.96 4.70
CA SER A 26 -7.89 -14.67 5.26
C SER A 26 -6.81 -14.80 4.20
N PHE A 27 -5.60 -14.34 4.51
CA PHE A 27 -4.39 -14.53 3.71
C PHE A 27 -3.15 -14.18 4.51
N GLU A 28 -1.99 -14.58 3.99
CA GLU A 28 -0.69 -14.29 4.58
C GLU A 28 0.23 -13.65 3.53
N VAL A 29 1.07 -12.71 3.98
CA VAL A 29 2.12 -12.10 3.16
C VAL A 29 3.46 -12.52 3.75
N PRO A 30 4.20 -13.42 3.08
CA PRO A 30 5.54 -13.82 3.51
C PRO A 30 6.51 -12.65 3.49
N ARG A 31 7.53 -12.70 4.36
CA ARG A 31 8.57 -11.67 4.40
C ARG A 31 9.30 -11.52 3.07
N GLY A 32 9.58 -10.28 2.68
CA GLY A 32 10.30 -9.94 1.46
C GLY A 32 9.50 -10.12 0.16
N GLN A 33 8.21 -10.47 0.24
CA GLN A 33 7.36 -10.59 -0.94
C GLN A 33 6.52 -9.33 -1.18
N THR A 34 6.15 -9.14 -2.43
CA THR A 34 5.19 -8.11 -2.86
C THR A 34 3.85 -8.77 -3.20
N TYR A 35 2.83 -8.49 -2.40
CA TYR A 35 1.46 -8.90 -2.67
C TYR A 35 0.67 -7.70 -3.20
N CYS A 36 0.05 -7.88 -4.37
CA CYS A 36 -0.85 -6.89 -4.94
C CYS A 36 -2.30 -7.31 -4.73
N ILE A 37 -3.11 -6.42 -4.16
CA ILE A 37 -4.55 -6.58 -4.04
C ILE A 37 -5.21 -5.79 -5.14
N ILE A 38 -5.84 -6.50 -6.08
CA ILE A 38 -6.59 -5.92 -7.19
C ILE A 38 -8.09 -6.07 -6.95
N GLY A 39 -8.89 -5.29 -7.67
CA GLY A 39 -10.35 -5.33 -7.61
C GLY A 39 -10.97 -4.00 -7.99
N GLY A 40 -12.25 -4.01 -8.29
CA GLY A 40 -13.01 -2.82 -8.67
C GLY A 40 -13.04 -1.74 -7.58
N SER A 41 -13.52 -0.55 -7.95
CA SER A 41 -13.78 0.51 -6.98
C SER A 41 -14.82 0.07 -5.94
N GLY A 42 -14.69 0.52 -4.71
CA GLY A 42 -15.64 0.18 -3.64
C GLY A 42 -15.55 -1.25 -3.07
N GLN A 43 -14.67 -2.11 -3.55
CA GLN A 43 -14.54 -3.50 -3.07
C GLN A 43 -13.89 -3.65 -1.68
N GLY A 44 -13.49 -2.57 -1.01
CA GLY A 44 -12.92 -2.61 0.34
C GLY A 44 -11.39 -2.62 0.42
N LYS A 45 -10.68 -2.43 -0.70
CA LYS A 45 -9.20 -2.45 -0.74
C LYS A 45 -8.55 -1.48 0.25
N SER A 46 -8.87 -0.19 0.17
CA SER A 46 -8.32 0.83 1.10
C SER A 46 -8.83 0.65 2.54
N VAL A 47 -10.03 0.06 2.71
CA VAL A 47 -10.52 -0.33 4.03
C VAL A 47 -9.62 -1.40 4.65
N LEU A 48 -9.19 -2.39 3.86
CA LEU A 48 -8.25 -3.42 4.31
C LEU A 48 -6.91 -2.82 4.75
N LEU A 49 -6.30 -1.90 3.96
CA LEU A 49 -5.07 -1.23 4.38
C LEU A 49 -5.23 -0.45 5.69
N LYS A 50 -6.36 0.23 5.86
CA LYS A 50 -6.65 0.95 7.12
C LYS A 50 -6.72 0.01 8.32
N HIS A 51 -7.16 -1.24 8.14
CA HIS A 51 -7.13 -2.26 9.19
C HIS A 51 -5.69 -2.73 9.48
N VAL A 52 -4.88 -2.97 8.45
CA VAL A 52 -3.46 -3.34 8.63
C VAL A 52 -2.68 -2.25 9.37
N MET A 53 -2.96 -0.97 9.07
CA MET A 53 -2.40 0.18 9.82
C MET A 53 -3.05 0.40 11.20
N ARG A 54 -4.07 -0.40 11.53
CA ARG A 54 -4.85 -0.23 12.77
C ARG A 54 -5.47 1.18 12.89
N LEU A 55 -5.81 1.80 11.74
CA LEU A 55 -6.61 3.03 11.67
C LEU A 55 -8.11 2.74 11.78
N LEU A 56 -8.50 1.49 11.51
CA LEU A 56 -9.84 0.95 11.72
C LEU A 56 -9.76 -0.34 12.54
N LEU A 57 -10.78 -0.58 13.38
CA LEU A 57 -10.97 -1.83 14.08
C LEU A 57 -11.87 -2.75 13.25
N PRO A 58 -11.52 -4.04 13.12
CA PRO A 58 -12.43 -5.01 12.54
C PRO A 58 -13.63 -5.29 13.47
N ASP A 59 -14.72 -5.78 12.90
CA ASP A 59 -15.86 -6.26 13.66
C ASP A 59 -15.59 -7.68 14.20
N SER A 60 -14.82 -8.49 13.44
CA SER A 60 -14.32 -9.79 13.87
C SER A 60 -13.06 -10.17 13.09
N GLY A 61 -12.35 -11.21 13.56
CA GLY A 61 -11.10 -11.68 12.99
C GLY A 61 -9.88 -11.08 13.66
N ASP A 62 -8.70 -11.43 13.13
CA ASP A 62 -7.40 -11.01 13.67
C ASP A 62 -6.47 -10.52 12.56
N ILE A 63 -5.57 -9.61 12.93
CA ILE A 63 -4.49 -9.10 12.08
C ILE A 63 -3.21 -9.24 12.89
N ARG A 64 -2.22 -9.89 12.30
CA ARG A 64 -0.91 -10.05 12.92
C ARG A 64 0.16 -9.43 12.06
N ILE A 65 1.05 -8.71 12.71
CA ILE A 65 2.30 -8.20 12.14
C ILE A 65 3.44 -8.95 12.84
N ASP A 66 4.26 -9.65 12.06
CA ASP A 66 5.35 -10.49 12.57
C ASP A 66 4.90 -11.53 13.61
N GLY A 67 3.68 -12.05 13.46
CA GLY A 67 3.06 -13.00 14.38
C GLY A 67 2.39 -12.40 15.60
N GLU A 68 2.55 -11.08 15.86
CA GLU A 68 1.89 -10.37 16.97
C GLU A 68 0.53 -9.81 16.54
N SER A 69 -0.54 -10.14 17.28
CA SER A 69 -1.88 -9.58 17.03
C SER A 69 -1.92 -8.09 17.36
N ILE A 70 -2.43 -7.29 16.39
CA ILE A 70 -2.51 -5.84 16.55
C ILE A 70 -3.92 -5.36 16.95
N VAL A 71 -4.92 -6.23 16.92
CA VAL A 71 -6.32 -5.83 17.15
C VAL A 71 -6.54 -5.30 18.55
N GLY A 72 -5.93 -5.92 19.56
CA GLY A 72 -6.01 -5.52 20.96
C GLY A 72 -5.00 -4.46 21.41
N LEU A 73 -4.02 -4.08 20.56
CA LEU A 73 -2.97 -3.14 20.96
C LEU A 73 -3.47 -1.70 21.04
N SER A 74 -2.84 -0.91 21.92
CA SER A 74 -3.08 0.52 22.08
C SER A 74 -1.84 1.23 22.62
N GLY A 75 -1.79 2.57 22.53
CA GLY A 75 -0.69 3.37 23.08
C GLY A 75 0.67 2.96 22.49
N ALA A 76 1.70 2.92 23.32
CA ALA A 76 3.09 2.69 22.91
C ALA A 76 3.30 1.38 22.14
N SER A 77 2.64 0.28 22.52
CA SER A 77 2.77 -1.01 21.84
C SER A 77 2.25 -0.95 20.40
N LEU A 78 1.15 -0.23 20.16
CA LEU A 78 0.64 -0.02 18.81
C LEU A 78 1.56 0.90 17.99
N ASP A 79 2.12 1.92 18.62
CA ASP A 79 3.06 2.84 17.96
C ASP A 79 4.36 2.11 17.57
N ASP A 80 4.84 1.17 18.39
CA ASP A 80 6.03 0.37 18.06
C ASP A 80 5.78 -0.55 16.85
N ILE A 81 4.60 -1.13 16.73
CA ILE A 81 4.22 -1.88 15.52
C ILE A 81 4.11 -0.94 14.30
N ARG A 82 3.53 0.24 14.45
CA ARG A 82 3.39 1.20 13.34
C ARG A 82 4.74 1.70 12.81
N LYS A 83 5.76 1.80 13.65
CA LYS A 83 7.14 2.16 13.22
C LYS A 83 7.74 1.12 12.27
N LYS A 84 7.29 -0.16 12.35
CA LYS A 84 7.70 -1.21 11.42
C LYS A 84 7.03 -1.11 10.04
N MET A 85 6.05 -0.22 9.89
CA MET A 85 5.25 -0.07 8.68
C MET A 85 5.38 1.33 8.11
N GLY A 86 5.67 1.44 6.82
CA GLY A 86 5.60 2.68 6.06
C GLY A 86 4.34 2.71 5.19
N MET A 87 3.66 3.84 5.10
CA MET A 87 2.47 4.01 4.27
C MET A 87 2.69 5.03 3.16
N VAL A 88 2.40 4.64 1.93
CA VAL A 88 2.36 5.48 0.74
C VAL A 88 0.92 5.67 0.33
N PHE A 89 0.41 6.88 0.45
CA PHE A 89 -0.99 7.22 0.18
C PHE A 89 -1.21 7.58 -1.30
N GLN A 90 -2.43 7.38 -1.77
CA GLN A 90 -2.84 7.68 -3.14
C GLN A 90 -2.52 9.13 -3.56
N GLU A 91 -2.78 10.12 -2.72
CA GLU A 91 -2.49 11.54 -2.97
C GLU A 91 -1.13 11.99 -2.38
N SER A 92 -0.23 11.02 -2.04
CA SER A 92 1.04 11.24 -1.33
C SER A 92 0.90 11.80 0.09
N ALA A 93 -0.21 12.46 0.43
CA ALA A 93 -0.55 13.04 1.74
C ALA A 93 0.61 13.84 2.36
N LEU A 94 1.31 14.66 1.54
CA LEU A 94 2.37 15.54 2.02
C LEU A 94 1.76 16.70 2.79
N PHE A 95 2.49 17.19 3.79
CA PHE A 95 2.15 18.40 4.50
C PHE A 95 2.51 19.61 3.61
N ASP A 96 1.51 20.36 3.16
CA ASP A 96 1.70 21.50 2.24
C ASP A 96 2.50 22.64 2.87
N SER A 97 2.46 22.77 4.20
CA SER A 97 3.19 23.77 4.97
C SER A 97 4.65 23.40 5.24
N MET A 98 5.09 22.21 4.83
CA MET A 98 6.44 21.69 5.03
C MET A 98 7.16 21.54 3.69
N THR A 99 8.45 21.77 3.67
CA THR A 99 9.33 21.46 2.53
C THR A 99 9.38 19.93 2.29
N CYS A 100 9.91 19.52 1.15
CA CYS A 100 10.13 18.09 0.87
C CYS A 100 11.04 17.44 1.92
N LEU A 101 12.08 18.14 2.35
CA LEU A 101 12.99 17.64 3.38
C LEU A 101 12.26 17.46 4.71
N GLU A 102 11.50 18.46 5.15
CA GLU A 102 10.74 18.40 6.40
C GLU A 102 9.67 17.30 6.36
N ASN A 103 8.99 17.11 5.20
CA ASN A 103 8.07 16.00 5.02
C ASN A 103 8.74 14.63 5.26
N VAL A 104 9.94 14.42 4.69
CA VAL A 104 10.68 13.16 4.86
C VAL A 104 11.22 13.03 6.28
N ALA A 105 11.70 14.12 6.88
CA ALA A 105 12.23 14.15 8.24
C ALA A 105 11.16 14.00 9.32
N PHE A 106 9.88 14.25 9.02
CA PHE A 106 8.80 14.33 10.00
C PHE A 106 8.72 13.13 10.93
N GLY A 107 8.69 11.91 10.36
CA GLY A 107 8.64 10.67 11.14
C GLY A 107 9.87 10.49 12.04
N LEU A 108 11.07 10.83 11.53
CA LEU A 108 12.31 10.78 12.30
C LEU A 108 12.26 11.74 13.48
N THR A 109 11.84 12.98 13.27
CA THR A 109 11.73 14.00 14.33
C THR A 109 10.78 13.58 15.44
N MET A 110 9.69 12.90 15.09
CA MET A 110 8.69 12.46 16.09
C MET A 110 9.11 11.22 16.86
N HIS A 111 9.84 10.28 16.24
CA HIS A 111 10.07 8.94 16.79
C HIS A 111 11.53 8.64 17.14
N ARG A 112 12.52 9.40 16.62
CA ARG A 112 13.95 9.15 16.82
C ARG A 112 14.59 10.26 17.67
N ARG A 113 14.17 10.32 18.94
CA ARG A 113 14.68 11.29 19.93
C ARG A 113 16.16 11.07 20.28
N ASP A 114 16.71 9.94 19.88
CA ASP A 114 18.12 9.56 20.00
C ASP A 114 19.01 10.27 18.95
N LEU A 115 18.43 10.81 17.87
CA LEU A 115 19.15 11.48 16.79
C LEU A 115 19.18 13.00 16.94
N SER A 116 20.32 13.61 16.61
CA SER A 116 20.43 15.05 16.47
C SER A 116 19.71 15.58 15.22
N ALA A 117 19.38 16.86 15.19
CA ALA A 117 18.77 17.50 14.01
C ALA A 117 19.63 17.33 12.74
N VAL A 118 20.97 17.37 12.87
CA VAL A 118 21.91 17.19 11.75
C VAL A 118 21.83 15.75 11.21
N GLU A 119 21.72 14.74 12.07
CA GLU A 119 21.57 13.35 11.66
C GLU A 119 20.24 13.09 10.99
N ILE A 120 19.15 13.64 11.52
CA ILE A 120 17.80 13.56 10.92
C ILE A 120 17.82 14.16 9.52
N GLU A 121 18.41 15.36 9.35
CA GLU A 121 18.53 16.00 8.04
C GLU A 121 19.36 15.14 7.07
N ARG A 122 20.49 14.58 7.51
CA ARG A 122 21.34 13.70 6.70
C ARG A 122 20.56 12.47 6.21
N ILE A 123 19.82 11.81 7.10
CA ILE A 123 19.00 10.63 6.75
C ILE A 123 17.91 11.02 5.77
N ALA A 124 17.18 12.11 6.02
CA ALA A 124 16.11 12.57 5.13
C ALA A 124 16.63 12.88 3.72
N ARG A 125 17.79 13.56 3.60
CA ARG A 125 18.46 13.81 2.31
C ARG A 125 18.87 12.53 1.60
N GLU A 126 19.34 11.53 2.34
CA GLU A 126 19.69 10.21 1.81
C GLU A 126 18.46 9.51 1.23
N LYS A 127 17.32 9.49 1.94
CA LYS A 127 16.07 8.91 1.46
C LYS A 127 15.52 9.65 0.23
N ILE A 128 15.64 10.97 0.17
CA ILE A 128 15.30 11.77 -1.04
C ILE A 128 16.14 11.33 -2.25
N ARG A 129 17.45 11.16 -2.07
CA ARG A 129 18.33 10.68 -3.15
C ARG A 129 18.02 9.23 -3.55
N LEU A 130 17.69 8.38 -2.59
CA LEU A 130 17.35 6.97 -2.83
C LEU A 130 16.16 6.81 -3.77
N VAL A 131 15.16 7.70 -3.65
CA VAL A 131 14.00 7.72 -4.57
C VAL A 131 14.27 8.47 -5.89
N GLY A 132 15.51 8.83 -6.17
CA GLY A 132 15.94 9.46 -7.42
C GLY A 132 15.61 10.95 -7.51
N LEU A 133 15.44 11.64 -6.39
CA LEU A 133 15.20 13.09 -6.36
C LEU A 133 16.47 13.84 -5.96
N ASN A 134 16.70 14.99 -6.61
CA ASN A 134 17.79 15.91 -6.32
C ASN A 134 17.29 17.35 -6.35
N ARG A 135 17.81 18.22 -5.49
CA ARG A 135 17.52 19.66 -5.45
C ARG A 135 16.02 19.97 -5.20
N VAL A 136 15.35 19.13 -4.40
CA VAL A 136 13.95 19.33 -3.99
C VAL A 136 13.80 19.64 -2.51
N GLU A 137 14.87 19.56 -1.75
CA GLU A 137 14.88 19.58 -0.29
C GLU A 137 14.17 20.80 0.29
N THR A 138 14.39 21.97 -0.31
CA THR A 138 13.83 23.25 0.12
C THR A 138 12.50 23.60 -0.57
N LYS A 139 12.05 22.79 -1.53
CA LYS A 139 10.79 23.02 -2.25
C LYS A 139 9.60 22.53 -1.44
N TYR A 140 8.50 23.23 -1.58
CA TYR A 140 7.20 22.84 -1.05
C TYR A 140 6.47 21.88 -2.01
N PRO A 141 5.49 21.09 -1.55
CA PRO A 141 4.71 20.21 -2.41
C PRO A 141 4.07 20.92 -3.62
N SER A 142 3.65 22.18 -3.47
CA SER A 142 3.09 23.00 -4.55
C SER A 142 4.07 23.31 -5.69
N GLU A 143 5.39 23.19 -5.45
CA GLU A 143 6.46 23.55 -6.40
C GLU A 143 7.03 22.34 -7.16
N ILE A 144 6.47 21.15 -6.96
CA ILE A 144 6.95 19.90 -7.56
C ILE A 144 5.83 19.16 -8.31
N SER A 145 6.21 18.35 -9.30
CA SER A 145 5.27 17.57 -10.10
C SER A 145 4.60 16.44 -9.31
N GLY A 146 3.48 15.91 -9.82
CA GLY A 146 2.77 14.77 -9.21
C GLY A 146 3.67 13.55 -9.00
N GLY A 147 4.48 13.18 -9.99
CA GLY A 147 5.45 12.08 -9.87
C GLY A 147 6.53 12.35 -8.80
N MET A 148 6.99 13.60 -8.68
CA MET A 148 7.92 13.98 -7.59
C MET A 148 7.25 13.91 -6.22
N LYS A 149 5.97 14.31 -6.10
CA LYS A 149 5.20 14.16 -4.84
C LYS A 149 5.10 12.70 -4.42
N LYS A 150 4.82 11.79 -5.36
CA LYS A 150 4.79 10.34 -5.09
C LYS A 150 6.15 9.86 -4.55
N ARG A 151 7.25 10.25 -5.20
CA ARG A 151 8.61 9.89 -4.76
C ARG A 151 8.95 10.46 -3.37
N VAL A 152 8.58 11.70 -3.05
CA VAL A 152 8.74 12.28 -1.70
C VAL A 152 7.89 11.50 -0.68
N GLY A 153 6.67 11.10 -1.04
CA GLY A 153 5.81 10.25 -0.21
C GLY A 153 6.45 8.89 0.10
N ILE A 154 7.11 8.27 -0.89
CA ILE A 154 7.87 7.03 -0.70
C ILE A 154 9.10 7.29 0.19
N ALA A 155 9.86 8.37 -0.05
CA ALA A 155 11.01 8.74 0.78
C ALA A 155 10.61 8.92 2.26
N ARG A 156 9.47 9.56 2.52
CA ARG A 156 8.89 9.71 3.86
C ARG A 156 8.52 8.36 4.48
N ALA A 157 7.90 7.48 3.70
CA ALA A 157 7.47 6.16 4.18
C ALA A 157 8.66 5.28 4.58
N ILE A 158 9.81 5.40 3.91
CA ILE A 158 11.03 4.63 4.20
C ILE A 158 11.99 5.31 5.18
N ALA A 159 11.66 6.50 5.68
CA ALA A 159 12.57 7.28 6.53
C ALA A 159 12.89 6.57 7.87
N LEU A 160 11.91 5.88 8.45
CA LEU A 160 12.05 5.11 9.68
C LEU A 160 12.60 3.69 9.46
N GLU A 161 13.00 3.34 8.22
CA GLU A 161 13.50 2.01 7.84
C GLU A 161 12.51 0.88 8.20
N PRO A 162 11.26 0.97 7.70
CA PRO A 162 10.24 -0.02 8.01
C PRO A 162 10.55 -1.38 7.41
N GLU A 163 10.02 -2.44 8.01
CA GLU A 163 10.07 -3.82 7.50
C GLU A 163 8.96 -4.10 6.47
N ILE A 164 7.88 -3.31 6.52
CA ILE A 164 6.68 -3.46 5.66
C ILE A 164 6.35 -2.13 5.03
N LEU A 165 6.09 -2.13 3.72
CA LEU A 165 5.59 -0.97 3.00
C LEU A 165 4.18 -1.26 2.46
N LEU A 166 3.27 -0.37 2.78
CA LEU A 166 1.88 -0.40 2.36
C LEU A 166 1.67 0.70 1.31
N TYR A 167 1.09 0.34 0.15
CA TYR A 167 0.85 1.28 -0.93
C TYR A 167 -0.63 1.31 -1.26
N ASP A 168 -1.24 2.48 -1.20
CA ASP A 168 -2.62 2.71 -1.64
C ASP A 168 -2.58 3.44 -2.99
N GLU A 169 -2.82 2.69 -4.09
CA GLU A 169 -2.90 3.20 -5.46
C GLU A 169 -1.67 4.08 -5.86
N PRO A 170 -0.44 3.57 -5.79
CA PRO A 170 0.76 4.40 -5.92
C PRO A 170 0.95 5.04 -7.29
N THR A 171 0.39 4.46 -8.35
CA THR A 171 0.53 4.92 -9.74
C THR A 171 -0.67 5.72 -10.25
N THR A 172 -1.75 5.81 -9.47
CA THR A 172 -2.97 6.52 -9.87
C THR A 172 -2.69 8.01 -10.12
N GLY A 173 -3.23 8.51 -11.25
CA GLY A 173 -3.08 9.92 -11.67
C GLY A 173 -1.75 10.24 -12.36
N LEU A 174 -0.94 9.23 -12.67
CA LEU A 174 0.30 9.36 -13.42
C LEU A 174 0.12 8.87 -14.88
N ASP A 175 0.89 9.46 -15.78
CA ASP A 175 1.01 8.90 -17.12
C ASP A 175 1.76 7.55 -17.11
N PRO A 176 1.66 6.72 -18.17
CA PRO A 176 2.23 5.37 -18.17
C PRO A 176 3.75 5.31 -17.93
N VAL A 177 4.51 6.34 -18.34
CA VAL A 177 5.97 6.37 -18.16
C VAL A 177 6.30 6.63 -16.70
N LEU A 178 5.63 7.61 -16.08
CA LEU A 178 5.78 7.92 -14.66
C LEU A 178 5.28 6.76 -13.79
N ALA A 179 4.15 6.12 -14.15
CA ALA A 179 3.64 4.93 -13.45
C ALA A 179 4.69 3.81 -13.44
N THR A 180 5.27 3.49 -14.62
CA THR A 180 6.37 2.53 -14.72
C THR A 180 7.56 2.91 -13.83
N SER A 181 7.92 4.18 -13.77
CA SER A 181 9.04 4.63 -12.95
C SER A 181 8.78 4.50 -11.44
N ILE A 182 7.51 4.54 -11.00
CA ILE A 182 7.14 4.26 -9.61
C ILE A 182 7.18 2.75 -9.34
N ASP A 183 6.73 1.92 -10.28
CA ASP A 183 6.82 0.45 -10.16
C ASP A 183 8.29 0.00 -10.03
N GLU A 184 9.18 0.54 -10.86
CA GLU A 184 10.62 0.29 -10.76
C GLU A 184 11.20 0.72 -9.40
N LEU A 185 10.70 1.85 -8.87
CA LEU A 185 11.09 2.31 -7.53
C LEU A 185 10.60 1.36 -6.44
N ILE A 186 9.38 0.82 -6.54
CA ILE A 186 8.87 -0.20 -5.60
C ILE A 186 9.75 -1.46 -5.63
N LEU A 187 10.11 -1.95 -6.83
CA LEU A 187 11.01 -3.09 -7.00
C LEU A 187 12.41 -2.80 -6.42
N LYS A 188 12.93 -1.61 -6.65
CA LYS A 188 14.22 -1.15 -6.09
C LYS A 188 14.17 -1.14 -4.55
N MET A 189 13.13 -0.57 -3.95
CA MET A 189 12.97 -0.55 -2.48
C MET A 189 12.90 -1.98 -1.92
N LYS A 190 12.18 -2.88 -2.57
CA LYS A 190 12.15 -4.30 -2.19
C LYS A 190 13.55 -4.91 -2.19
N ALA A 191 14.31 -4.70 -3.26
CA ALA A 191 15.65 -5.30 -3.44
C ALA A 191 16.69 -4.72 -2.47
N GLU A 192 16.71 -3.39 -2.28
CA GLU A 192 17.74 -2.71 -1.47
C GLU A 192 17.43 -2.72 0.03
N LEU A 193 16.15 -2.63 0.40
CA LEU A 193 15.73 -2.54 1.80
C LEU A 193 15.19 -3.89 2.34
N HIS A 194 15.05 -4.90 1.49
CA HIS A 194 14.49 -6.22 1.83
C HIS A 194 13.10 -6.15 2.49
N VAL A 195 12.31 -5.14 2.12
CA VAL A 195 10.98 -4.89 2.68
C VAL A 195 9.93 -5.84 2.10
N THR A 196 8.89 -6.09 2.89
CA THR A 196 7.66 -6.75 2.44
C THR A 196 6.68 -5.68 1.94
N ASN A 197 6.07 -5.89 0.78
CA ASN A 197 5.14 -4.92 0.21
C ASN A 197 3.71 -5.46 0.16
N LEU A 198 2.75 -4.66 0.59
CA LEU A 198 1.33 -4.85 0.31
C LEU A 198 0.82 -3.67 -0.50
N VAL A 199 0.48 -3.91 -1.76
CA VAL A 199 0.12 -2.88 -2.73
C VAL A 199 -1.34 -3.03 -3.11
N ILE A 200 -2.11 -1.97 -3.00
CA ILE A 200 -3.44 -1.88 -3.58
C ILE A 200 -3.33 -1.16 -4.90
N THR A 201 -3.89 -1.73 -5.96
CA THR A 201 -3.98 -1.07 -7.25
C THR A 201 -5.13 -1.63 -8.09
N HIS A 202 -5.66 -0.81 -8.99
CA HIS A 202 -6.52 -1.23 -10.09
C HIS A 202 -5.76 -1.27 -11.43
N ASP A 203 -4.49 -0.83 -11.45
CA ASP A 203 -3.64 -0.92 -12.64
C ASP A 203 -3.04 -2.32 -12.77
N MET A 204 -3.57 -3.08 -13.73
CA MET A 204 -3.12 -4.45 -13.99
C MET A 204 -1.67 -4.50 -14.48
N ASN A 205 -1.20 -3.49 -15.22
CA ASN A 205 0.19 -3.45 -15.70
C ASN A 205 1.17 -3.31 -14.53
N SER A 206 0.87 -2.41 -13.58
CA SER A 206 1.61 -2.29 -12.34
C SER A 206 1.58 -3.59 -11.53
N ALA A 207 0.40 -4.17 -11.30
CA ALA A 207 0.26 -5.41 -10.55
C ALA A 207 1.10 -6.54 -11.15
N PHE A 208 1.05 -6.73 -12.49
CA PHE A 208 1.83 -7.75 -13.17
C PHE A 208 3.35 -7.53 -13.14
N ARG A 209 3.78 -6.27 -13.02
CA ARG A 209 5.20 -5.91 -13.00
C ARG A 209 5.83 -6.13 -11.64
N ILE A 210 5.12 -5.80 -10.55
CA ILE A 210 5.73 -5.74 -9.22
C ILE A 210 5.38 -6.91 -8.31
N ALA A 211 4.28 -7.63 -8.57
CA ALA A 211 3.79 -8.65 -7.64
C ALA A 211 4.55 -9.98 -7.72
N ASP A 212 4.82 -10.58 -6.57
CA ASP A 212 5.10 -12.02 -6.45
C ASP A 212 3.79 -12.80 -6.43
N ARG A 213 2.72 -12.19 -5.85
CA ARG A 213 1.38 -12.77 -5.78
C ARG A 213 0.32 -11.69 -5.88
N ILE A 214 -0.78 -12.01 -6.57
CA ILE A 214 -1.92 -11.13 -6.77
C ILE A 214 -3.13 -11.76 -6.07
N LEU A 215 -3.82 -10.94 -5.26
CA LEU A 215 -5.07 -11.27 -4.60
C LEU A 215 -6.20 -10.48 -5.28
N PHE A 216 -7.20 -11.16 -5.81
CA PHE A 216 -8.37 -10.50 -6.37
C PHE A 216 -9.46 -10.38 -5.32
N LEU A 217 -9.73 -9.14 -4.90
CA LEU A 217 -10.78 -8.80 -3.95
C LEU A 217 -12.07 -8.49 -4.73
N TYR A 218 -13.08 -9.34 -4.55
CA TYR A 218 -14.38 -9.19 -5.19
C TYR A 218 -15.50 -9.47 -4.18
N GLN A 219 -16.50 -8.59 -4.14
CA GLN A 219 -17.63 -8.66 -3.19
C GLN A 219 -17.22 -8.87 -1.73
N GLY A 220 -16.13 -8.19 -1.32
CA GLY A 220 -15.62 -8.25 0.04
C GLY A 220 -14.86 -9.54 0.40
N LYS A 221 -14.53 -10.40 -0.56
CA LYS A 221 -13.81 -11.67 -0.35
C LYS A 221 -12.57 -11.75 -1.25
N ILE A 222 -11.57 -12.51 -0.83
CA ILE A 222 -10.51 -12.94 -1.74
C ILE A 222 -11.11 -14.03 -2.66
N HIS A 223 -11.46 -13.61 -3.86
CA HIS A 223 -12.05 -14.48 -4.87
C HIS A 223 -10.99 -15.37 -5.54
N PHE A 224 -9.79 -14.82 -5.73
CA PHE A 224 -8.67 -15.54 -6.34
C PHE A 224 -7.34 -15.11 -5.70
N SER A 225 -6.39 -16.03 -5.67
CA SER A 225 -5.01 -15.77 -5.23
C SER A 225 -4.05 -16.59 -6.09
N GLY A 226 -3.15 -15.93 -6.80
CA GLY A 226 -2.19 -16.58 -7.70
C GLY A 226 -0.98 -15.71 -8.04
N THR A 227 -0.02 -16.31 -8.75
CA THR A 227 1.08 -15.59 -9.37
C THR A 227 0.58 -14.69 -10.51
N PRO A 228 1.37 -13.70 -10.97
CA PRO A 228 1.01 -12.90 -12.15
C PRO A 228 0.65 -13.73 -13.39
N LEU A 229 1.33 -14.88 -13.60
CA LEU A 229 1.05 -15.78 -14.71
C LEU A 229 -0.32 -16.46 -14.55
N GLU A 230 -0.60 -17.03 -13.37
CA GLU A 230 -1.88 -17.69 -13.07
C GLU A 230 -3.06 -16.71 -13.20
N VAL A 231 -2.87 -15.44 -12.86
CA VAL A 231 -3.89 -14.39 -13.02
C VAL A 231 -4.12 -14.06 -14.50
N ARG A 232 -3.06 -13.98 -15.32
CA ARG A 232 -3.17 -13.72 -16.77
C ARG A 232 -3.89 -14.84 -17.52
N GLU A 233 -3.60 -16.07 -17.15
CA GLU A 233 -4.09 -17.27 -17.81
C GLU A 233 -5.35 -17.86 -17.13
N THR A 234 -5.97 -17.10 -16.25
CA THR A 234 -7.08 -17.58 -15.45
C THR A 234 -8.28 -18.03 -16.30
N PRO A 235 -8.81 -19.23 -16.03
CA PRO A 235 -10.09 -19.65 -16.62
C PRO A 235 -11.31 -19.09 -15.87
N ASP A 236 -11.12 -18.45 -14.71
CA ASP A 236 -12.20 -17.87 -13.92
C ASP A 236 -12.84 -16.71 -14.68
N PRO A 237 -14.16 -16.75 -14.95
CA PRO A 237 -14.80 -15.75 -15.78
C PRO A 237 -14.89 -14.37 -15.12
N VAL A 238 -14.94 -14.29 -13.78
CA VAL A 238 -15.02 -13.02 -13.04
C VAL A 238 -13.68 -12.32 -13.06
N LEU A 239 -12.60 -13.05 -12.68
CA LEU A 239 -11.26 -12.51 -12.74
C LEU A 239 -10.83 -12.20 -14.17
N GLY A 240 -11.15 -13.08 -15.14
CA GLY A 240 -10.84 -12.87 -16.54
C GLY A 240 -11.46 -11.61 -17.11
N GLN A 241 -12.74 -11.36 -16.81
CA GLN A 241 -13.42 -10.12 -17.19
C GLN A 241 -12.70 -8.89 -16.62
N PHE A 242 -12.35 -8.92 -15.33
CA PHE A 242 -11.67 -7.81 -14.67
C PHE A 242 -10.30 -7.54 -15.28
N VAL A 243 -9.50 -8.59 -15.48
CA VAL A 243 -8.12 -8.49 -16.01
C VAL A 243 -8.10 -7.96 -17.44
N ARG A 244 -9.04 -8.39 -18.28
CA ARG A 244 -9.12 -7.96 -19.70
C ARG A 244 -9.90 -6.66 -19.89
N GLY A 245 -10.56 -6.14 -18.84
CA GLY A 245 -11.38 -4.92 -18.91
C GLY A 245 -12.61 -5.09 -19.82
N GLU A 246 -13.18 -6.29 -19.86
CA GLU A 246 -14.34 -6.58 -20.70
C GLU A 246 -15.63 -6.01 -20.09
N THR A 247 -16.47 -5.41 -20.92
CA THR A 247 -17.77 -4.86 -20.49
C THR A 247 -18.87 -5.93 -20.38
N SER A 248 -18.67 -7.09 -21.01
CA SER A 248 -19.58 -8.24 -20.97
C SER A 248 -19.02 -9.31 -20.07
N GLY A 249 -19.81 -9.82 -19.12
CA GLY A 249 -19.40 -10.89 -18.21
C GLY A 249 -20.14 -10.86 -16.87
N PRO A 250 -19.68 -11.68 -15.91
CA PRO A 250 -20.35 -11.82 -14.61
C PRO A 250 -20.29 -10.57 -13.71
N ILE A 251 -19.32 -9.67 -13.93
CA ILE A 251 -19.26 -8.39 -13.20
C ILE A 251 -20.27 -7.44 -13.86
N PRO A 252 -21.33 -7.02 -13.16
CA PRO A 252 -22.31 -6.10 -13.73
C PRO A 252 -21.64 -4.74 -13.97
N VAL A 253 -21.73 -4.24 -15.20
CA VAL A 253 -21.49 -2.84 -15.51
C VAL A 253 -22.77 -2.10 -15.16
N ILE A 254 -22.71 -1.17 -14.19
CA ILE A 254 -23.84 -0.31 -13.86
C ILE A 254 -24.10 0.55 -15.11
N ALA A 255 -25.11 0.23 -15.89
CA ALA A 255 -25.64 1.16 -16.86
C ALA A 255 -26.16 2.36 -16.05
N GLU A 256 -25.74 3.58 -16.42
CA GLU A 256 -26.36 4.79 -15.90
C GLU A 256 -27.87 4.61 -16.05
N GLU A 257 -28.61 4.70 -14.93
CA GLU A 257 -30.04 4.80 -15.00
C GLU A 257 -30.34 6.04 -15.83
N THR A 258 -30.74 5.84 -17.08
CA THR A 258 -31.37 6.89 -17.86
C THR A 258 -32.64 7.22 -17.10
N SER A 259 -32.60 8.29 -16.32
CA SER A 259 -33.82 8.87 -15.73
C SER A 259 -34.83 9.15 -16.81
N PRO A 260 -36.09 8.78 -16.60
CA PRO A 260 -37.19 9.05 -17.52
C PRO A 260 -37.48 10.54 -17.68
#